data_2da2e1aaa9f91bfbda177b1bd6048c16
#
_entry.id   2da2e1aaa9f91bfbda177b1bd6048c16
#
_cell.length_a   1.000
_cell.length_b   1.000
_cell.length_c   1.000
_cell.angle_alpha   90.00
_cell.angle_beta   90.00
_cell.angle_gamma   90.00
#
_symmetry.space_group_name_H-M   'P 1'
#
loop_
_entity.id
_entity.type
_entity.pdbx_description
1 polymer ?
#
loop_
_entity_poly.entity_id
_entity_poly.type
_entity_poly.pdbx_seq_one_letter_code
_entity_poly.pdbx_strand_id
1 'polypeptide(L)'
;MKIKKLTLLSLIALTMFYLGRFTTPDNNNTHHITPAINHNIEHQYIEESIDYHEEAIYIKQTFKSNMSTSKIKHLLIYIHGICEHYDLNYNLVKSVISTESGWRYNAKSSAGALGLMQIMKACAKDYKTPHSEMYDPYVNVTIGIKYLSKLTKQFDNTLTALVGYNEGPRYAKNYKQDYINNSRYVHKVMNYLESFDTTTELAGI
;
A
#
# COMPACT_ATOMS: atom_id res chain seq x y z
N MET A 1 -21.66 10.51 -17.93
CA MET A 1 -21.26 9.12 -17.61
C MET A 1 -19.80 8.97 -18.03
N LYS A 2 -18.84 9.19 -17.12
CA LYS A 2 -17.40 9.06 -17.43
C LYS A 2 -17.01 7.59 -17.28
N ILE A 3 -16.68 6.95 -18.39
CA ILE A 3 -16.14 5.59 -18.42
C ILE A 3 -14.74 5.68 -17.79
N LYS A 4 -14.57 5.12 -16.60
CA LYS A 4 -13.25 4.97 -15.96
C LYS A 4 -12.43 4.04 -16.87
N LYS A 5 -11.34 4.54 -17.44
CA LYS A 5 -10.35 3.71 -18.12
C LYS A 5 -9.75 2.77 -17.09
N LEU A 6 -10.12 1.49 -17.16
CA LEU A 6 -9.40 0.42 -16.46
C LEU A 6 -7.98 0.42 -17.09
N THR A 7 -6.99 0.79 -16.32
CA THR A 7 -5.62 0.78 -16.81
C THR A 7 -5.15 -0.67 -16.98
N LEU A 8 -4.53 -0.93 -18.10
CA LEU A 8 -4.01 -2.26 -18.51
C LEU A 8 -3.07 -2.88 -17.46
N LEU A 9 -2.51 -2.06 -16.57
CA LEU A 9 -1.66 -2.44 -15.44
C LEU A 9 -2.36 -3.33 -14.40
N SER A 10 -3.65 -3.10 -14.10
CA SER A 10 -4.40 -3.93 -13.17
C SER A 10 -4.64 -5.35 -13.69
N LEU A 11 -4.72 -5.50 -15.01
CA LEU A 11 -4.89 -6.81 -15.66
C LEU A 11 -3.58 -7.61 -15.68
N ILE A 12 -2.44 -6.94 -15.91
CA ILE A 12 -1.13 -7.60 -15.99
C ILE A 12 -0.64 -8.07 -14.63
N ALA A 13 -0.84 -7.29 -13.57
CA ALA A 13 -0.51 -7.71 -12.20
C ALA A 13 -1.34 -8.92 -11.75
N LEU A 14 -2.60 -8.98 -12.14
CA LEU A 14 -3.48 -10.11 -11.83
C LEU A 14 -3.15 -11.37 -12.63
N THR A 15 -2.74 -11.23 -13.90
CA THR A 15 -2.35 -12.37 -14.75
C THR A 15 -1.01 -12.97 -14.35
N MET A 16 -0.05 -12.18 -13.90
CA MET A 16 1.24 -12.69 -13.40
C MET A 16 1.08 -13.51 -12.12
N PHE A 17 0.12 -13.17 -11.26
CA PHE A 17 -0.18 -13.95 -10.06
C PHE A 17 -0.85 -15.29 -10.35
N TYR A 18 -1.66 -15.39 -11.42
CA TYR A 18 -2.35 -16.62 -11.82
C TYR A 18 -1.51 -17.54 -12.72
N LEU A 19 -0.56 -17.02 -13.50
CA LEU A 19 0.27 -17.81 -14.43
C LEU A 19 1.51 -18.45 -13.79
N GLY A 20 1.85 -18.11 -12.54
CA GLY A 20 2.97 -18.71 -11.81
C GLY A 20 2.76 -20.17 -11.35
N ARG A 21 1.64 -20.80 -11.67
CA ARG A 21 1.31 -22.15 -11.15
C ARG A 21 1.24 -23.28 -12.15
N PHE A 22 1.41 -23.06 -13.44
CA PHE A 22 1.38 -24.18 -14.41
C PHE A 22 2.34 -23.95 -15.58
N THR A 23 3.25 -24.83 -15.73
CA THR A 23 3.74 -25.64 -16.85
C THR A 23 5.26 -25.77 -16.88
N THR A 24 5.69 -27.02 -16.83
CA THR A 24 7.00 -27.49 -17.31
C THR A 24 7.06 -27.31 -18.84
N PRO A 25 8.22 -26.88 -19.40
CA PRO A 25 8.30 -26.69 -20.84
C PRO A 25 8.45 -28.03 -21.57
N ASP A 26 7.55 -28.27 -22.52
CA ASP A 26 7.74 -29.27 -23.54
C ASP A 26 8.46 -28.64 -24.74
N ASN A 27 9.55 -29.30 -25.15
CA ASN A 27 10.46 -28.86 -26.19
C ASN A 27 9.87 -29.23 -27.56
N ASN A 28 9.57 -28.25 -28.41
CA ASN A 28 9.65 -28.22 -29.87
C ASN A 28 8.57 -27.35 -30.52
N ASN A 29 8.85 -26.07 -30.73
CA ASN A 29 8.56 -25.33 -31.95
C ASN A 29 8.92 -23.84 -31.78
N THR A 30 10.04 -23.45 -32.36
CA THR A 30 10.47 -22.05 -32.43
C THR A 30 9.76 -21.35 -33.58
N HIS A 31 8.67 -20.66 -33.31
CA HIS A 31 8.25 -19.50 -34.09
C HIS A 31 8.54 -18.25 -33.26
N HIS A 32 9.62 -17.56 -33.60
CA HIS A 32 9.91 -16.23 -33.07
C HIS A 32 8.85 -15.25 -33.54
N ILE A 33 7.80 -15.07 -32.73
CA ILE A 33 6.97 -13.88 -32.77
C ILE A 33 7.60 -12.89 -31.79
N THR A 34 8.47 -12.03 -32.27
CA THR A 34 8.86 -10.82 -31.55
C THR A 34 7.68 -9.85 -31.65
N PRO A 35 6.92 -9.60 -30.59
CA PRO A 35 5.95 -8.51 -30.63
C PRO A 35 6.77 -7.22 -30.77
N ALA A 36 6.43 -6.38 -31.75
CA ALA A 36 6.95 -5.03 -31.83
C ALA A 36 6.53 -4.32 -30.53
N ILE A 37 7.43 -4.28 -29.55
CA ILE A 37 7.24 -3.53 -28.31
C ILE A 37 7.16 -2.07 -28.70
N ASN A 38 5.99 -1.46 -28.48
CA ASN A 38 5.77 -0.06 -28.79
C ASN A 38 6.72 0.76 -27.90
N HIS A 39 7.65 1.48 -28.50
CA HIS A 39 8.69 2.28 -27.83
C HIS A 39 8.11 3.24 -26.77
N ASN A 40 6.88 3.72 -26.96
CA ASN A 40 6.20 4.58 -26.01
C ASN A 40 5.78 3.82 -24.72
N ILE A 41 5.44 2.53 -24.84
CA ILE A 41 5.08 1.69 -23.69
C ILE A 41 6.35 1.39 -22.88
N GLU A 42 7.46 1.11 -23.56
CA GLU A 42 8.74 0.81 -22.90
C GLU A 42 9.28 2.04 -22.13
N HIS A 43 9.17 3.25 -22.70
CA HIS A 43 9.52 4.50 -22.01
C HIS A 43 8.64 4.75 -20.80
N GLN A 44 7.33 4.55 -20.89
CA GLN A 44 6.41 4.72 -19.76
C GLN A 44 6.73 3.74 -18.63
N TYR A 45 7.04 2.46 -18.92
CA TYR A 45 7.46 1.48 -17.92
C TYR A 45 8.80 1.84 -17.27
N ILE A 46 9.72 2.42 -18.01
CA ILE A 46 11.03 2.85 -17.49
C ILE A 46 10.85 4.04 -16.55
N GLU A 47 10.05 5.04 -16.93
CA GLU A 47 9.77 6.22 -16.10
C GLU A 47 9.06 5.83 -14.80
N GLU A 48 7.97 5.07 -14.84
CA GLU A 48 7.29 4.57 -13.64
C GLU A 48 8.21 3.70 -12.77
N SER A 49 9.10 2.90 -13.39
CA SER A 49 10.03 2.05 -12.63
C SER A 49 11.15 2.84 -11.96
N ILE A 50 11.54 3.98 -12.50
CA ILE A 50 12.54 4.88 -11.93
C ILE A 50 11.94 5.58 -10.71
N ASP A 51 10.71 6.05 -10.80
CA ASP A 51 9.98 6.72 -9.73
C ASP A 51 9.88 5.87 -8.46
N TYR A 52 9.36 4.65 -8.54
CA TYR A 52 9.31 3.73 -7.40
C TYR A 52 10.70 3.36 -6.87
N HIS A 53 11.75 3.45 -7.67
CA HIS A 53 13.10 3.18 -7.20
C HIS A 53 13.61 4.30 -6.30
N GLU A 54 13.48 5.55 -6.73
CA GLU A 54 13.86 6.73 -5.95
C GLU A 54 13.01 6.83 -4.68
N GLU A 55 11.72 6.56 -4.76
CA GLU A 55 10.85 6.51 -3.61
C GLU A 55 11.27 5.41 -2.60
N ALA A 56 11.67 4.24 -3.09
CA ALA A 56 12.18 3.16 -2.24
C ALA A 56 13.51 3.53 -1.56
N ILE A 57 14.39 4.26 -2.24
CA ILE A 57 15.63 4.80 -1.66
C ILE A 57 15.29 5.81 -0.55
N TYR A 58 14.40 6.76 -0.83
CA TYR A 58 13.93 7.74 0.15
C TYR A 58 13.38 7.07 1.41
N ILE A 59 12.45 6.11 1.25
CA ILE A 59 11.87 5.36 2.36
C ILE A 59 12.95 4.60 3.15
N LYS A 60 13.87 3.93 2.44
CA LYS A 60 14.96 3.18 3.07
C LYS A 60 15.84 4.06 3.94
N GLN A 61 16.19 5.24 3.46
CA GLN A 61 17.08 6.18 4.15
C GLN A 61 16.35 6.89 5.29
N THR A 62 15.15 7.41 5.04
CA THR A 62 14.38 8.20 6.00
C THR A 62 13.93 7.38 7.21
N PHE A 63 13.38 6.20 6.96
CA PHE A 63 12.81 5.35 8.02
C PHE A 63 13.77 4.26 8.52
N LYS A 64 14.97 4.15 7.94
CA LYS A 64 15.95 3.08 8.25
C LYS A 64 15.27 1.69 8.18
N SER A 65 14.43 1.50 7.17
CA SER A 65 13.68 0.25 6.98
C SER A 65 14.63 -0.96 6.98
N ASN A 66 14.18 -2.06 7.57
CA ASN A 66 14.92 -3.32 7.56
C ASN A 66 14.72 -4.16 6.28
N MET A 67 13.95 -3.65 5.31
CA MET A 67 13.82 -4.23 3.97
C MET A 67 14.92 -3.68 3.04
N SER A 68 15.29 -4.44 2.01
CA SER A 68 16.13 -3.93 0.92
C SER A 68 15.34 -2.93 0.05
N THR A 69 16.05 -2.01 -0.62
CA THR A 69 15.44 -1.06 -1.56
C THR A 69 14.59 -1.78 -2.63
N SER A 70 15.09 -2.89 -3.17
CA SER A 70 14.34 -3.70 -4.15
C SER A 70 13.02 -4.26 -3.57
N LYS A 71 13.04 -4.75 -2.33
CA LYS A 71 11.80 -5.22 -1.67
C LYS A 71 10.82 -4.08 -1.43
N ILE A 72 11.31 -2.90 -1.03
CA ILE A 72 10.46 -1.71 -0.86
C ILE A 72 9.85 -1.31 -2.20
N LYS A 73 10.64 -1.23 -3.29
CA LYS A 73 10.16 -0.92 -4.64
C LYS A 73 9.00 -1.84 -5.05
N HIS A 74 9.18 -3.16 -4.98
CA HIS A 74 8.13 -4.11 -5.35
C HIS A 74 6.89 -3.97 -4.46
N LEU A 75 7.08 -3.67 -3.18
CA LEU A 75 5.98 -3.44 -2.26
C LEU A 75 5.22 -2.15 -2.58
N LEU A 76 5.90 -1.07 -2.99
CA LEU A 76 5.28 0.19 -3.41
C LEU A 76 4.39 -0.01 -4.64
N ILE A 77 4.88 -0.70 -5.66
CA ILE A 77 4.09 -1.07 -6.86
C ILE A 77 2.83 -1.85 -6.44
N TYR A 78 2.99 -2.83 -5.54
CA TYR A 78 1.88 -3.64 -5.04
C TYR A 78 0.86 -2.79 -4.26
N ILE A 79 1.33 -1.91 -3.36
CA ILE A 79 0.47 -1.00 -2.58
C ILE A 79 -0.30 -0.08 -3.52
N HIS A 80 0.34 0.48 -4.55
CA HIS A 80 -0.31 1.36 -5.51
C HIS A 80 -1.49 0.64 -6.20
N GLY A 81 -1.27 -0.54 -6.76
CA GLY A 81 -2.33 -1.31 -7.42
C GLY A 81 -3.50 -1.67 -6.48
N ILE A 82 -3.21 -1.97 -5.20
CA ILE A 82 -4.27 -2.22 -4.22
C ILE A 82 -5.00 -0.91 -3.85
N CYS A 83 -4.31 0.22 -3.73
CA CYS A 83 -4.93 1.51 -3.45
C CYS A 83 -5.91 1.90 -4.56
N GLU A 84 -5.55 1.73 -5.83
CA GLU A 84 -6.46 1.93 -6.96
C GLU A 84 -7.71 1.04 -6.86
N HIS A 85 -7.54 -0.25 -6.53
CA HIS A 85 -8.65 -1.19 -6.39
C HIS A 85 -9.62 -0.80 -5.27
N TYR A 86 -9.12 -0.26 -4.16
CA TYR A 86 -9.93 0.10 -2.99
C TYR A 86 -10.33 1.58 -2.95
N ASP A 87 -9.97 2.38 -3.95
CA ASP A 87 -10.22 3.82 -4.04
C ASP A 87 -9.65 4.57 -2.82
N LEU A 88 -8.38 4.28 -2.50
CA LEU A 88 -7.63 4.94 -1.44
C LEU A 88 -6.49 5.77 -2.01
N ASN A 89 -6.21 6.90 -1.38
CA ASN A 89 -5.04 7.70 -1.68
C ASN A 89 -3.76 6.92 -1.32
N TYR A 90 -2.87 6.74 -2.30
CA TYR A 90 -1.61 6.01 -2.15
C TYR A 90 -0.68 6.64 -1.11
N ASN A 91 -0.56 7.99 -1.12
CA ASN A 91 0.27 8.72 -0.15
C ASN A 91 -0.29 8.59 1.27
N LEU A 92 -1.62 8.54 1.44
CA LEU A 92 -2.24 8.28 2.73
C LEU A 92 -1.85 6.89 3.29
N VAL A 93 -1.87 5.86 2.45
CA VAL A 93 -1.46 4.50 2.88
C VAL A 93 0.02 4.47 3.27
N LYS A 94 0.91 5.11 2.49
CA LYS A 94 2.33 5.26 2.86
C LYS A 94 2.50 5.98 4.20
N SER A 95 1.71 7.01 4.46
CA SER A 95 1.72 7.80 5.69
C SER A 95 1.30 6.97 6.90
N VAL A 96 0.28 6.11 6.74
CA VAL A 96 -0.11 5.16 7.78
C VAL A 96 1.02 4.16 8.05
N ILE A 97 1.63 3.54 7.04
CA ILE A 97 2.77 2.62 7.20
C ILE A 97 3.94 3.31 7.93
N SER A 98 4.24 4.57 7.54
CA SER A 98 5.30 5.37 8.16
C SER A 98 5.02 5.63 9.63
N THR A 99 3.75 5.88 9.98
CA THR A 99 3.31 6.14 11.35
C THR A 99 3.35 4.89 12.20
N GLU A 100 2.87 3.75 11.67
CA GLU A 100 2.68 2.49 12.40
C GLU A 100 3.99 1.76 12.68
N SER A 101 4.81 1.60 11.67
CA SER A 101 6.01 0.75 11.79
C SER A 101 7.31 1.46 11.42
N GLY A 102 7.25 2.63 10.78
CA GLY A 102 8.43 3.21 10.11
C GLY A 102 8.99 2.21 9.08
N TRP A 103 8.12 1.57 8.31
CA TRP A 103 8.49 0.62 7.25
C TRP A 103 9.27 -0.62 7.74
N ARG A 104 9.10 -1.02 9.00
CA ARG A 104 9.67 -2.26 9.54
C ARG A 104 8.65 -3.39 9.43
N TYR A 105 8.87 -4.32 8.49
CA TYR A 105 7.91 -5.41 8.22
C TYR A 105 7.72 -6.37 9.41
N ASN A 106 8.71 -6.50 10.27
CA ASN A 106 8.67 -7.36 11.46
C ASN A 106 8.37 -6.59 12.76
N ALA A 107 7.82 -5.37 12.67
CA ALA A 107 7.45 -4.60 13.83
C ALA A 107 6.40 -5.33 14.68
N LYS A 108 6.57 -5.26 16.00
CA LYS A 108 5.61 -5.77 16.98
C LYS A 108 5.45 -4.76 18.10
N SER A 109 4.22 -4.34 18.35
CA SER A 109 3.92 -3.45 19.48
C SER A 109 3.78 -4.21 20.79
N SER A 110 3.83 -3.49 21.92
CA SER A 110 3.55 -4.05 23.25
C SER A 110 2.11 -4.59 23.37
N ALA A 111 1.17 -4.02 22.61
CA ALA A 111 -0.21 -4.47 22.54
C ALA A 111 -0.42 -5.68 21.59
N GLY A 112 0.64 -6.12 20.92
CA GLY A 112 0.60 -7.29 20.01
C GLY A 112 0.19 -6.99 18.58
N ALA A 113 0.18 -5.72 18.15
CA ALA A 113 0.03 -5.38 16.73
C ALA A 113 1.27 -5.81 15.94
N LEU A 114 1.10 -6.27 14.69
CA LEU A 114 2.17 -6.84 13.89
C LEU A 114 2.30 -6.17 12.52
N GLY A 115 3.55 -6.08 12.06
CA GLY A 115 3.93 -5.76 10.68
C GLY A 115 3.82 -4.30 10.30
N LEU A 116 3.83 -4.04 9.00
CA LEU A 116 3.93 -2.70 8.40
C LEU A 116 2.80 -1.75 8.84
N MET A 117 1.57 -2.24 8.84
CA MET A 117 0.36 -1.47 9.19
C MET A 117 -0.17 -1.82 10.57
N GLN A 118 0.63 -2.49 11.42
CA GLN A 118 0.33 -2.82 12.81
C GLN A 118 -1.04 -3.48 13.02
N ILE A 119 -1.26 -4.58 12.32
CA ILE A 119 -2.54 -5.29 12.36
C ILE A 119 -2.70 -6.06 13.68
N MET A 120 -3.77 -5.77 14.41
CA MET A 120 -4.15 -6.47 15.63
C MET A 120 -4.75 -7.84 15.33
N LYS A 121 -4.63 -8.77 16.30
CA LYS A 121 -5.18 -10.13 16.18
C LYS A 121 -6.67 -10.16 15.86
N ALA A 122 -7.45 -9.25 16.45
CA ALA A 122 -8.88 -9.14 16.19
C ALA A 122 -9.14 -8.76 14.72
N CYS A 123 -8.40 -7.76 14.21
CA CYS A 123 -8.51 -7.34 12.81
C CYS A 123 -8.15 -8.48 11.85
N ALA A 124 -7.02 -9.18 12.06
CA ALA A 124 -6.64 -10.33 11.22
C ALA A 124 -7.72 -11.42 11.21
N LYS A 125 -8.34 -11.70 12.38
CA LYS A 125 -9.45 -12.66 12.50
C LYS A 125 -10.67 -12.25 11.68
N ASP A 126 -11.04 -10.97 11.65
CA ASP A 126 -12.16 -10.46 10.87
C ASP A 126 -11.96 -10.71 9.36
N TYR A 127 -10.70 -10.71 8.90
CA TYR A 127 -10.30 -11.04 7.52
C TYR A 127 -9.93 -12.53 7.33
N LYS A 128 -10.24 -13.39 8.30
CA LYS A 128 -10.01 -14.85 8.24
C LYS A 128 -8.55 -15.23 7.95
N THR A 129 -7.60 -14.43 8.46
CA THR A 129 -6.16 -14.61 8.25
C THR A 129 -5.49 -14.91 9.58
N PRO A 130 -4.61 -15.91 9.67
CA PRO A 130 -3.80 -16.17 10.85
C PRO A 130 -2.96 -14.95 11.23
N HIS A 131 -2.95 -14.57 12.52
CA HIS A 131 -2.22 -13.38 12.95
C HIS A 131 -0.69 -13.49 12.71
N SER A 132 -0.14 -14.70 12.70
CA SER A 132 1.26 -14.96 12.37
C SER A 132 1.65 -14.54 10.95
N GLU A 133 0.71 -14.54 10.01
CA GLU A 133 0.94 -14.08 8.63
C GLU A 133 1.11 -12.57 8.50
N MET A 134 0.81 -11.81 9.57
CA MET A 134 1.00 -10.35 9.58
C MET A 134 2.47 -9.91 9.51
N TYR A 135 3.42 -10.83 9.59
CA TYR A 135 4.82 -10.55 9.27
C TYR A 135 5.14 -10.62 7.78
N ASP A 136 4.27 -11.21 6.95
CA ASP A 136 4.36 -11.08 5.50
C ASP A 136 3.93 -9.66 5.08
N PRO A 137 4.81 -8.88 4.42
CA PRO A 137 4.52 -7.49 4.09
C PRO A 137 3.33 -7.34 3.13
N TYR A 138 3.13 -8.27 2.21
CA TYR A 138 2.05 -8.22 1.23
C TYR A 138 0.69 -8.55 1.87
N VAL A 139 0.66 -9.59 2.70
CA VAL A 139 -0.55 -9.94 3.47
C VAL A 139 -0.92 -8.80 4.41
N ASN A 140 0.06 -8.22 5.10
CA ASN A 140 -0.14 -7.15 6.07
C ASN A 140 -0.74 -5.89 5.43
N VAL A 141 -0.13 -5.40 4.34
CA VAL A 141 -0.64 -4.19 3.65
C VAL A 141 -2.00 -4.45 2.99
N THR A 142 -2.25 -5.66 2.48
CA THR A 142 -3.55 -6.02 1.92
C THR A 142 -4.66 -5.88 2.97
N ILE A 143 -4.46 -6.44 4.17
CA ILE A 143 -5.45 -6.36 5.24
C ILE A 143 -5.57 -4.93 5.78
N GLY A 144 -4.44 -4.23 5.96
CA GLY A 144 -4.43 -2.86 6.44
C GLY A 144 -5.18 -1.90 5.50
N ILE A 145 -4.94 -2.01 4.19
CA ILE A 145 -5.61 -1.20 3.15
C ILE A 145 -7.11 -1.52 3.13
N LYS A 146 -7.50 -2.80 3.13
CA LYS A 146 -8.92 -3.21 3.21
C LYS A 146 -9.60 -2.63 4.44
N TYR A 147 -8.94 -2.67 5.59
CA TYR A 147 -9.48 -2.14 6.82
C TYR A 147 -9.60 -0.61 6.77
N LEU A 148 -8.57 0.09 6.31
CA LEU A 148 -8.60 1.55 6.14
C LEU A 148 -9.69 1.99 5.15
N SER A 149 -9.82 1.33 3.99
CA SER A 149 -10.89 1.60 3.01
C SER A 149 -12.29 1.39 3.61
N LYS A 150 -12.48 0.34 4.42
CA LYS A 150 -13.73 0.15 5.14
C LYS A 150 -14.05 1.33 6.06
N LEU A 151 -13.05 1.83 6.77
CA LEU A 151 -13.23 2.95 7.71
C LEU A 151 -13.47 4.28 6.99
N THR A 152 -12.77 4.56 5.89
CA THR A 152 -13.00 5.78 5.10
C THR A 152 -14.41 5.82 4.51
N LYS A 153 -14.92 4.68 4.06
CA LYS A 153 -16.32 4.55 3.59
C LYS A 153 -17.35 4.65 4.72
N GLN A 154 -16.99 4.17 5.91
CA GLN A 154 -17.89 4.19 7.07
C GLN A 154 -18.08 5.59 7.65
N PHE A 155 -17.02 6.40 7.67
CA PHE A 155 -17.03 7.69 8.35
C PHE A 155 -17.18 8.90 7.43
N ASP A 156 -17.01 8.72 6.12
CA ASP A 156 -17.04 9.79 5.10
C ASP A 156 -16.15 11.01 5.48
N ASN A 157 -15.15 10.74 6.34
CA ASN A 157 -14.20 11.72 6.86
C ASN A 157 -12.88 11.02 7.18
N THR A 158 -11.82 11.42 6.49
CA THR A 158 -10.51 10.77 6.61
C THR A 158 -9.92 10.86 8.02
N LEU A 159 -10.06 12.01 8.71
CA LEU A 159 -9.51 12.17 10.06
C LEU A 159 -10.20 11.23 11.05
N THR A 160 -11.53 11.12 10.94
CA THR A 160 -12.33 10.20 11.77
C THR A 160 -11.99 8.75 11.45
N ALA A 161 -11.76 8.41 10.17
CA ALA A 161 -11.34 7.08 9.75
C ALA A 161 -9.96 6.72 10.33
N LEU A 162 -9.02 7.67 10.37
CA LEU A 162 -7.70 7.48 10.96
C LEU A 162 -7.78 7.24 12.48
N VAL A 163 -8.63 8.00 13.20
CA VAL A 163 -8.90 7.72 14.62
C VAL A 163 -9.51 6.33 14.78
N GLY A 164 -10.45 5.96 13.90
CA GLY A 164 -11.05 4.63 13.87
C GLY A 164 -10.05 3.50 13.60
N TYR A 165 -9.03 3.78 12.78
CA TYR A 165 -7.94 2.84 12.52
C TYR A 165 -7.09 2.60 13.77
N ASN A 166 -6.70 3.67 14.45
CA ASN A 166 -5.81 3.62 15.61
C ASN A 166 -6.51 3.14 16.89
N GLU A 167 -7.70 3.65 17.19
CA GLU A 167 -8.40 3.45 18.46
C GLU A 167 -9.61 2.53 18.37
N GLY A 168 -10.01 2.22 17.14
CA GLY A 168 -11.18 1.40 16.85
C GLY A 168 -12.42 2.22 16.47
N PRO A 169 -13.25 1.71 15.54
CA PRO A 169 -14.38 2.43 14.97
C PRO A 169 -15.49 2.74 15.98
N ARG A 170 -15.62 1.94 17.04
CA ARG A 170 -16.60 2.19 18.12
C ARG A 170 -16.29 3.48 18.85
N TYR A 171 -15.01 3.74 19.12
CA TYR A 171 -14.58 4.95 19.84
C TYR A 171 -14.65 6.16 18.91
N ALA A 172 -14.11 6.06 17.69
CA ALA A 172 -14.12 7.14 16.72
C ALA A 172 -15.53 7.70 16.44
N LYS A 173 -16.55 6.83 16.42
CA LYS A 173 -17.95 7.23 16.25
C LYS A 173 -18.47 8.19 17.32
N ASN A 174 -17.93 8.10 18.53
CA ASN A 174 -18.42 8.84 19.70
C ASN A 174 -17.54 10.05 20.05
N TYR A 175 -16.42 10.25 19.39
CA TYR A 175 -15.53 11.36 19.68
C TYR A 175 -16.06 12.68 19.10
N LYS A 176 -15.87 13.76 19.87
CA LYS A 176 -16.10 15.12 19.38
C LYS A 176 -15.05 15.51 18.35
N GLN A 177 -15.39 16.43 17.44
CA GLN A 177 -14.49 16.87 16.39
C GLN A 177 -13.18 17.45 16.93
N ASP A 178 -13.20 18.13 18.07
CA ASP A 178 -11.99 18.65 18.72
C ASP A 178 -11.01 17.53 19.11
N TYR A 179 -11.51 16.39 19.58
CA TYR A 179 -10.64 15.23 19.88
C TYR A 179 -10.00 14.71 18.62
N ILE A 180 -10.80 14.54 17.55
CA ILE A 180 -10.31 14.04 16.26
C ILE A 180 -9.25 14.97 15.69
N ASN A 181 -9.51 16.28 15.71
CA ASN A 181 -8.59 17.30 15.20
C ASN A 181 -7.28 17.40 16.02
N ASN A 182 -7.30 17.05 17.30
CA ASN A 182 -6.13 17.10 18.20
C ASN A 182 -5.47 15.74 18.42
N SER A 183 -5.90 14.68 17.71
CA SER A 183 -5.31 13.36 17.82
C SER A 183 -3.85 13.36 17.35
N ARG A 184 -2.92 12.96 18.24
CA ARG A 184 -1.49 12.84 17.90
C ARG A 184 -1.25 11.88 16.75
N TYR A 185 -2.05 10.82 16.68
CA TYR A 185 -1.96 9.85 15.59
C TYR A 185 -2.31 10.50 14.25
N VAL A 186 -3.45 11.20 14.22
CA VAL A 186 -3.91 11.92 13.01
C VAL A 186 -2.86 12.93 12.57
N HIS A 187 -2.37 13.79 13.47
CA HIS A 187 -1.32 14.75 13.14
C HIS A 187 -0.08 14.10 12.55
N LYS A 188 0.36 12.97 13.13
CA LYS A 188 1.53 12.25 12.62
C LYS A 188 1.32 11.70 11.21
N VAL A 189 0.14 11.12 10.94
CA VAL A 189 -0.22 10.63 9.59
C VAL A 189 -0.28 11.78 8.60
N MET A 190 -0.93 12.88 8.96
CA MET A 190 -1.08 14.05 8.08
C MET A 190 0.25 14.73 7.75
N ASN A 191 1.17 14.81 8.71
CA ASN A 191 2.52 15.34 8.46
C ASN A 191 3.30 14.47 7.46
N TYR A 192 3.18 13.15 7.53
CA TYR A 192 3.77 12.28 6.51
C TYR A 192 3.07 12.41 5.17
N LEU A 193 1.74 12.58 5.15
CA LEU A 193 0.98 12.79 3.92
C LEU A 193 1.46 14.05 3.19
N GLU A 194 1.56 15.16 3.88
CA GLU A 194 2.09 16.42 3.33
C GLU A 194 3.52 16.24 2.79
N SER A 195 4.37 15.52 3.52
CA SER A 195 5.73 15.23 3.07
C SER A 195 5.77 14.40 1.78
N PHE A 196 4.91 13.38 1.65
CA PHE A 196 4.85 12.58 0.42
C PHE A 196 4.23 13.34 -0.74
N ASP A 197 3.20 14.16 -0.51
CA ASP A 197 2.58 14.98 -1.56
C ASP A 197 3.58 16.01 -2.11
N THR A 198 4.31 16.70 -1.24
CA THR A 198 5.36 17.67 -1.65
C THR A 198 6.47 16.99 -2.45
N THR A 199 6.88 15.78 -2.06
CA THR A 199 7.92 15.04 -2.79
C THR A 199 7.44 14.65 -4.19
N THR A 200 6.19 14.27 -4.34
CA THR A 200 5.57 13.93 -5.61
C THR A 200 5.48 15.16 -6.54
N GLU A 201 5.08 16.33 -6.01
CA GLU A 201 5.02 17.59 -6.77
C GLU A 201 6.40 18.04 -7.26
N LEU A 202 7.45 17.93 -6.43
CA LEU A 202 8.82 18.29 -6.79
C LEU A 202 9.43 17.35 -7.83
N ALA A 203 8.99 16.11 -7.87
CA ALA A 203 9.40 15.13 -8.89
C ALA A 203 8.68 15.31 -10.23
N GLY A 204 7.70 16.22 -10.31
CA GLY A 204 6.99 16.55 -11.56
C GLY A 204 5.97 15.49 -12.00
N ILE A 205 5.43 14.72 -11.05
CA ILE A 205 4.49 13.61 -11.26
C ILE A 205 3.09 14.01 -10.84
#